data_f30aa3fdf78d8b379ca8888eb6335561
#
_entry.id   f30aa3fdf78d8b379ca8888eb6335561
#
_cell.length_a   1.000
_cell.length_b   1.000
_cell.length_c   1.000
_cell.angle_alpha   90.00
_cell.angle_beta   90.00
_cell.angle_gamma   90.00
#
_symmetry.space_group_name_H-M   'P 1'
#
loop_
_entity.id
_entity.type
_entity.pdbx_description
1 polymer ?
#
loop_
_entity_poly.entity_id
_entity_poly.type
_entity_poly.pdbx_seq_one_letter_code
_entity_poly.pdbx_strand_id
1 'polypeptide(L)'
;MTLKLVNATELRKGSYVIIDDVPCEVIKIDISKTGKHGHAKARIEALGIIDEKKRVIIKPGHEKMAVPLIEKKKGQVLVVNAKANVMDMESYETVEVAVPDEMRGTLKEGMQVEYWSIEGQRVIKRIL
;
A
#
# COMPACT_ATOMS: atom_id res chain seq x y z
N MET A 1 0.95 16.66 5.62
CA MET A 1 0.62 16.02 4.33
C MET A 1 -0.87 15.87 4.21
N THR A 2 -1.45 16.31 3.11
CA THR A 2 -2.89 16.25 2.91
C THR A 2 -3.26 14.96 2.20
N LEU A 3 -4.05 14.12 2.85
CA LEU A 3 -4.55 12.89 2.24
C LEU A 3 -5.80 13.22 1.41
N LYS A 4 -5.94 12.53 0.29
CA LYS A 4 -7.16 12.60 -0.51
C LYS A 4 -8.24 11.74 0.17
N LEU A 5 -9.46 12.27 0.25
CA LEU A 5 -10.61 11.52 0.76
C LEU A 5 -11.55 11.17 -0.39
N VAL A 6 -12.03 9.94 -0.39
CA VAL A 6 -13.00 9.45 -1.37
C VAL A 6 -14.11 8.71 -0.65
N ASN A 7 -15.26 8.59 -1.30
CA ASN A 7 -16.33 7.74 -0.79
C ASN A 7 -15.95 6.26 -0.95
N ALA A 8 -16.39 5.42 -0.01
CA ALA A 8 -16.10 3.99 -0.09
C ALA A 8 -16.54 3.38 -1.42
N THR A 9 -17.67 3.85 -1.98
CA THR A 9 -18.17 3.36 -3.28
C THR A 9 -17.33 3.81 -4.47
N GLU A 10 -16.43 4.76 -4.31
CA GLU A 10 -15.56 5.21 -5.40
C GLU A 10 -14.31 4.35 -5.56
N LEU A 11 -14.03 3.49 -4.58
CA LEU A 11 -12.88 2.58 -4.64
C LEU A 11 -13.11 1.50 -5.70
N ARG A 12 -12.02 1.01 -6.28
CA ARG A 12 -12.04 -0.05 -7.29
C ARG A 12 -10.88 -1.00 -7.02
N LYS A 13 -10.95 -2.19 -7.60
CA LYS A 13 -9.81 -3.12 -7.56
C LYS A 13 -8.56 -2.41 -8.06
N GLY A 14 -7.48 -2.48 -7.29
CA GLY A 14 -6.22 -1.80 -7.59
C GLY A 14 -6.10 -0.41 -6.98
N SER A 15 -7.19 0.13 -6.40
CA SER A 15 -7.13 1.39 -5.65
C SER A 15 -6.36 1.19 -4.35
N TYR A 16 -5.79 2.27 -3.83
CA TYR A 16 -5.12 2.26 -2.53
C TYR A 16 -5.97 3.00 -1.51
N VAL A 17 -6.00 2.49 -0.30
CA VAL A 17 -6.83 3.05 0.77
C VAL A 17 -6.17 2.75 2.12
N ILE A 18 -6.37 3.65 3.09
CA ILE A 18 -5.91 3.43 4.47
C ILE A 18 -7.04 2.77 5.26
N ILE A 19 -6.74 1.60 5.82
CA ILE A 19 -7.66 0.84 6.68
C ILE A 19 -6.95 0.62 8.00
N ASP A 20 -7.56 1.09 9.11
CA ASP A 20 -6.98 0.98 10.46
C ASP A 20 -5.52 1.48 10.51
N ASP A 21 -5.29 2.66 9.92
CA ASP A 21 -3.98 3.30 9.81
C ASP A 21 -2.95 2.53 8.98
N VAL A 22 -3.39 1.54 8.22
CA VAL A 22 -2.50 0.72 7.36
C VAL A 22 -2.82 0.98 5.90
N PRO A 23 -1.82 1.33 5.08
CA PRO A 23 -2.03 1.48 3.64
C PRO A 23 -2.24 0.12 3.00
N CYS A 24 -3.33 -0.01 2.24
CA CYS A 24 -3.75 -1.26 1.62
C CYS A 24 -4.07 -1.07 0.15
N GLU A 25 -3.96 -2.16 -0.61
CA GLU A 25 -4.45 -2.22 -1.98
C GLU A 25 -5.78 -2.98 -2.01
N VAL A 26 -6.80 -2.41 -2.64
CA VAL A 26 -8.11 -3.07 -2.80
C VAL A 26 -7.96 -4.22 -3.79
N ILE A 27 -8.28 -5.44 -3.34
CA ILE A 27 -8.23 -6.63 -4.20
C ILE A 27 -9.63 -7.05 -4.68
N LYS A 28 -10.66 -6.64 -3.95
CA LYS A 28 -12.05 -6.90 -4.35
C LYS A 28 -12.96 -5.89 -3.68
N ILE A 29 -13.98 -5.45 -4.40
CA ILE A 29 -15.03 -4.59 -3.84
C ILE A 29 -16.39 -5.03 -4.37
N ASP A 30 -17.35 -5.18 -3.46
CA ASP A 30 -18.73 -5.48 -3.78
C ASP A 30 -19.60 -4.35 -3.22
N ILE A 31 -20.43 -3.78 -4.06
CA ILE A 31 -21.33 -2.70 -3.68
C ILE A 31 -22.76 -3.21 -3.73
N SER A 32 -23.50 -3.06 -2.64
CA SER A 32 -24.89 -3.47 -2.56
C SER A 32 -25.79 -2.31 -2.15
N LYS A 33 -27.00 -2.28 -2.69
CA LYS A 33 -28.05 -1.34 -2.30
C LYS A 33 -29.20 -2.13 -1.72
N THR A 34 -29.76 -1.65 -0.61
CA THR A 34 -30.88 -2.31 0.05
C THR A 34 -32.12 -1.41 -0.03
N GLY A 35 -33.09 -1.79 -0.88
CA GLY A 35 -34.41 -1.16 -0.97
C GLY A 35 -34.42 0.30 -1.43
N LYS A 36 -35.63 0.90 -1.45
CA LYS A 36 -35.84 2.27 -1.93
C LYS A 36 -35.17 3.33 -1.05
N HIS A 37 -35.07 3.07 0.23
CA HIS A 37 -34.50 4.00 1.21
C HIS A 37 -33.18 3.50 1.77
N GLY A 38 -32.65 2.41 1.21
CA GLY A 38 -31.39 1.86 1.64
C GLY A 38 -30.21 2.60 1.04
N HIS A 39 -29.18 2.81 1.85
CA HIS A 39 -27.92 3.35 1.37
C HIS A 39 -27.04 2.23 0.84
N ALA A 40 -26.22 2.55 -0.16
CA ALA A 40 -25.25 1.60 -0.66
C ALA A 40 -24.24 1.23 0.44
N LYS A 41 -23.84 -0.03 0.46
CA LYS A 41 -22.77 -0.52 1.32
C LYS A 41 -21.66 -1.07 0.46
N ALA A 42 -20.42 -0.80 0.84
CA ALA A 42 -19.25 -1.33 0.16
C ALA A 42 -18.58 -2.38 1.05
N ARG A 43 -18.45 -3.60 0.54
CA ARG A 43 -17.65 -4.65 1.15
C ARG A 43 -16.32 -4.67 0.45
N ILE A 44 -15.27 -4.32 1.17
CA ILE A 44 -13.94 -4.12 0.61
C ILE A 44 -13.01 -5.19 1.16
N GLU A 45 -12.38 -5.94 0.26
CA GLU A 45 -11.27 -6.84 0.59
C GLU A 45 -9.99 -6.16 0.14
N ALA A 46 -9.05 -5.99 1.04
CA ALA A 46 -7.81 -5.28 0.77
C ALA A 46 -6.62 -6.01 1.38
N LEU A 47 -5.45 -5.82 0.77
CA LEU A 47 -4.20 -6.40 1.23
C LEU A 47 -3.28 -5.28 1.67
N GLY A 48 -2.76 -5.36 2.89
CA GLY A 48 -1.78 -4.39 3.38
C GLY A 48 -0.55 -4.38 2.46
N ILE A 49 -0.11 -3.20 2.07
CA ILE A 49 1.03 -3.07 1.15
C ILE A 49 2.33 -3.49 1.82
N ILE A 50 2.46 -3.23 3.11
CA ILE A 50 3.70 -3.47 3.85
C ILE A 50 3.61 -4.76 4.67
N ASP A 51 2.52 -4.96 5.41
CA ASP A 51 2.37 -6.14 6.27
C ASP A 51 1.82 -7.37 5.54
N GLU A 52 1.35 -7.20 4.30
CA GLU A 52 0.81 -8.26 3.44
C GLU A 52 -0.37 -9.01 4.05
N LYS A 53 -1.07 -8.38 5.00
CA LYS A 53 -2.23 -8.98 5.67
C LYS A 53 -3.52 -8.58 4.98
N LYS A 54 -4.39 -9.58 4.78
CA LYS A 54 -5.71 -9.36 4.19
C LYS A 54 -6.66 -8.77 5.23
N ARG A 55 -7.42 -7.77 4.80
CA ARG A 55 -8.45 -7.12 5.59
C ARG A 55 -9.76 -7.11 4.81
N VAL A 56 -10.85 -7.35 5.52
CA VAL A 56 -12.19 -7.25 4.94
C VAL A 56 -12.98 -6.29 5.80
N ILE A 57 -13.53 -5.25 5.18
CA ILE A 57 -14.35 -4.26 5.88
C ILE A 57 -15.64 -4.02 5.12
N ILE A 58 -16.66 -3.61 5.85
CA ILE A 58 -17.94 -3.19 5.28
C ILE A 58 -18.19 -1.75 5.75
N LYS A 59 -18.38 -0.85 4.79
CA LYS A 59 -18.59 0.58 5.08
C LYS A 59 -19.81 1.10 4.36
N PRO A 60 -20.53 2.07 4.97
CA PRO A 60 -21.54 2.82 4.23
C PRO A 60 -20.91 3.47 3.01
N GLY A 61 -21.62 3.46 1.87
CA GLY A 61 -21.05 3.92 0.62
C GLY A 61 -20.60 5.38 0.61
N HIS A 62 -21.21 6.21 1.46
CA HIS A 62 -20.87 7.63 1.58
C HIS A 62 -19.79 7.92 2.62
N GLU A 63 -19.30 6.90 3.33
CA GLU A 63 -18.23 7.11 4.30
C GLU A 63 -16.95 7.51 3.58
N LYS A 64 -16.28 8.54 4.12
CA LYS A 64 -15.03 9.03 3.56
C LYS A 64 -13.88 8.12 4.00
N MET A 65 -13.08 7.71 3.03
CA MET A 65 -11.90 6.89 3.28
C MET A 65 -10.68 7.61 2.73
N ALA A 66 -9.57 7.51 3.45
CA ALA A 66 -8.34 8.18 3.06
C ALA A 66 -7.57 7.36 2.03
N VAL A 67 -7.08 8.04 1.00
CA VAL A 67 -6.21 7.46 -0.02
C VAL A 67 -4.78 7.90 0.32
N PRO A 68 -3.85 6.94 0.50
CA PRO A 68 -2.48 7.29 0.86
C PRO A 68 -1.74 7.94 -0.30
N LEU A 69 -0.79 8.81 0.02
CA LEU A 69 0.15 9.32 -0.95
C LEU A 69 1.26 8.29 -1.10
N ILE A 70 1.48 7.82 -2.33
CA ILE A 70 2.49 6.83 -2.64
C ILE A 70 3.57 7.48 -3.49
N GLU A 71 4.81 7.45 -3.01
CA GLU A 71 5.97 7.89 -3.77
C GLU A 71 6.73 6.66 -4.24
N LYS A 72 6.95 6.55 -5.53
CA LYS A 72 7.72 5.47 -6.15
C LYS A 72 9.13 5.94 -6.39
N LYS A 73 10.10 5.24 -5.85
CA LYS A 73 11.51 5.63 -5.88
C LYS A 73 12.39 4.48 -6.29
N LYS A 74 13.60 4.81 -6.73
CA LYS A 74 14.61 3.82 -7.09
C LYS A 74 15.78 3.92 -6.12
N GLY A 75 16.36 2.78 -5.79
CA GLY A 75 17.49 2.73 -4.90
C GLY A 75 18.38 1.54 -5.15
N GLN A 76 19.55 1.56 -4.52
CA GLN A 76 20.50 0.46 -4.57
C GLN A 76 20.58 -0.21 -3.20
N VAL A 77 20.47 -1.52 -3.18
CA VAL A 77 20.55 -2.30 -1.95
C VAL A 77 21.97 -2.27 -1.40
N LEU A 78 22.12 -1.84 -0.16
CA LEU A 78 23.41 -1.80 0.53
C LEU A 78 23.58 -3.00 1.46
N VAL A 79 22.56 -3.31 2.25
CA VAL A 79 22.58 -4.42 3.23
C VAL A 79 21.21 -5.07 3.24
N VAL A 80 21.17 -6.40 3.34
CA VAL A 80 19.92 -7.17 3.47
C VAL A 80 19.93 -7.91 4.80
N ASN A 81 18.99 -7.58 5.66
CA ASN A 81 18.71 -8.27 6.92
C ASN A 81 17.20 -8.55 6.96
N ALA A 82 16.59 -8.55 8.14
CA ALA A 82 15.12 -8.62 8.26
C ALA A 82 14.47 -7.51 7.44
N LYS A 83 15.09 -6.31 7.45
CA LYS A 83 14.80 -5.21 6.53
C LYS A 83 16.05 -4.95 5.70
N ALA A 84 15.91 -4.23 4.60
CA ALA A 84 17.04 -3.85 3.77
C ALA A 84 17.37 -2.37 3.97
N ASN A 85 18.65 -2.04 3.88
CA ASN A 85 19.09 -0.66 3.79
C ASN A 85 19.33 -0.36 2.31
N VAL A 86 18.68 0.68 1.81
CA VAL A 86 18.70 1.07 0.41
C VAL A 86 19.15 2.52 0.29
N MET A 87 20.10 2.78 -0.59
CA MET A 87 20.50 4.15 -0.93
C MET A 87 19.60 4.66 -2.04
N ASP A 88 18.87 5.73 -1.78
CA ASP A 88 18.03 6.38 -2.78
C ASP A 88 18.92 6.92 -3.90
N MET A 89 18.58 6.59 -5.15
CA MET A 89 19.42 6.97 -6.30
C MET A 89 19.30 8.43 -6.69
N GLU A 90 18.32 9.13 -6.15
CA GLU A 90 18.12 10.55 -6.42
C GLU A 90 18.71 11.42 -5.30
N SER A 91 18.38 11.11 -4.06
CA SER A 91 18.83 11.90 -2.90
C SER A 91 20.15 11.42 -2.30
N TYR A 92 20.57 10.19 -2.60
CA TYR A 92 21.72 9.49 -2.03
C TYR A 92 21.60 9.25 -0.52
N GLU A 93 20.41 9.41 0.04
CA GLU A 93 20.15 9.08 1.44
C GLU A 93 19.93 7.59 1.59
N THR A 94 20.38 7.04 2.72
CA THR A 94 20.14 5.64 3.06
C THR A 94 18.87 5.54 3.87
N VAL A 95 17.96 4.67 3.43
CA VAL A 95 16.69 4.44 4.09
C VAL A 95 16.50 2.95 4.38
N GLU A 96 15.78 2.66 5.46
CA GLU A 96 15.41 1.30 5.79
C GLU A 96 14.08 0.97 5.14
N VAL A 97 14.00 -0.18 4.46
CA VAL A 97 12.80 -0.60 3.73
C VAL A 97 12.41 -2.01 4.11
N ALA A 98 11.10 -2.28 4.11
CA ALA A 98 10.58 -3.62 4.32
C ALA A 98 10.87 -4.49 3.10
N VAL A 99 11.17 -5.76 3.32
CA VAL A 99 11.43 -6.74 2.26
C VAL A 99 10.26 -7.71 2.22
N PRO A 100 9.51 -7.80 1.09
CA PRO A 100 8.47 -8.80 0.95
C PRO A 100 9.06 -10.21 1.05
N ASP A 101 8.32 -11.12 1.67
CA ASP A 101 8.80 -12.50 1.86
C ASP A 101 9.19 -13.17 0.54
N GLU A 102 8.47 -12.89 -0.54
CA GLU A 102 8.76 -13.44 -1.86
C GLU A 102 10.12 -13.04 -2.42
N MET A 103 10.71 -11.96 -1.91
CA MET A 103 12.01 -11.44 -2.39
C MET A 103 13.19 -11.82 -1.52
N ARG A 104 12.95 -12.40 -0.33
CA ARG A 104 14.01 -12.64 0.65
C ARG A 104 15.15 -13.51 0.14
N GLY A 105 14.84 -14.50 -0.68
CA GLY A 105 15.87 -15.39 -1.23
C GLY A 105 16.60 -14.84 -2.44
N THR A 106 16.08 -13.79 -3.05
CA THR A 106 16.58 -13.24 -4.32
C THR A 106 17.32 -11.93 -4.12
N LEU A 107 16.89 -11.12 -3.16
CA LEU A 107 17.44 -9.77 -2.93
C LEU A 107 18.87 -9.85 -2.39
N LYS A 108 19.80 -9.15 -3.04
CA LYS A 108 21.22 -9.13 -2.65
C LYS A 108 21.80 -7.72 -2.73
N GLU A 109 22.89 -7.51 -2.03
CA GLU A 109 23.64 -6.26 -2.07
C GLU A 109 24.00 -5.89 -3.50
N GLY A 110 23.94 -4.62 -3.82
CA GLY A 110 24.27 -4.08 -5.14
C GLY A 110 23.11 -4.08 -6.13
N MET A 111 22.04 -4.79 -5.86
CA MET A 111 20.88 -4.80 -6.75
C MET A 111 20.15 -3.46 -6.72
N GLN A 112 19.62 -3.06 -7.87
CA GLN A 112 18.76 -1.90 -7.98
C GLN A 112 17.31 -2.34 -7.80
N VAL A 113 16.54 -1.54 -7.06
CA VAL A 113 15.15 -1.85 -6.73
C VAL A 113 14.28 -0.62 -6.88
N GLU A 114 12.99 -0.86 -7.13
CA GLU A 114 11.96 0.15 -6.96
C GLU A 114 11.38 -0.05 -5.56
N TYR A 115 11.40 1.00 -4.75
CA TYR A 115 10.77 0.97 -3.45
C TYR A 115 9.72 2.08 -3.36
N TRP A 116 8.69 1.83 -2.55
CA TRP A 116 7.62 2.78 -2.35
C TRP A 116 7.69 3.36 -0.96
N SER A 117 7.51 4.68 -0.87
CA SER A 117 7.37 5.38 0.40
C SER A 117 5.90 5.76 0.57
N ILE A 118 5.29 5.25 1.63
CA ILE A 118 3.87 5.42 1.90
C ILE A 118 3.70 5.78 3.37
N GLU A 119 3.22 6.98 3.65
CA GLU A 119 2.94 7.42 5.02
C GLU A 119 4.12 7.19 5.98
N GLY A 120 5.33 7.49 5.54
CA GLY A 120 6.54 7.31 6.33
C GLY A 120 7.06 5.89 6.39
N GLN A 121 6.38 4.94 5.78
CA GLN A 121 6.81 3.55 5.70
C GLN A 121 7.32 3.28 4.29
N ARG A 122 8.29 2.37 4.18
CA ARG A 122 8.93 2.04 2.90
C ARG A 122 8.94 0.55 2.68
N VAL A 123 8.71 0.13 1.43
CA VAL A 123 8.68 -1.28 1.06
C VAL A 123 9.26 -1.45 -0.34
N ILE A 124 10.05 -2.51 -0.56
CA ILE A 124 10.54 -2.87 -1.89
C ILE A 124 9.38 -3.46 -2.69
N LYS A 125 9.15 -2.94 -3.90
CA LYS A 125 8.08 -3.43 -4.77
C LYS A 125 8.59 -4.35 -5.85
N ARG A 126 9.79 -4.10 -6.38
CA ARG A 126 10.38 -4.97 -7.40
C ARG A 126 11.87 -4.76 -7.52
N ILE A 127 12.54 -5.78 -8.02
CA ILE A 127 13.96 -5.74 -8.38
C ILE A 127 14.03 -5.28 -9.84
N LEU A 128 14.89 -4.31 -10.09
CA LEU A 128 15.06 -3.74 -11.44
C LEU A 128 16.12 -4.48 -12.24
#